data_314287be13569e610466f7e1a569b377
#
_entry.id   314287be13569e610466f7e1a569b377
#
_cell.length_a   1.000
_cell.length_b   1.000
_cell.length_c   1.000
_cell.angle_alpha   90.00
_cell.angle_beta   90.00
_cell.angle_gamma   90.00
#
_symmetry.space_group_name_H-M   'P 1'
#
loop_
_entity.id
_entity.type
_entity.pdbx_description
1 polymer ?
#
loop_
_entity_poly.entity_id
_entity_poly.type
_entity_poly.pdbx_seq_one_letter_code
_entity_poly.pdbx_strand_id
1 'polypeptide(L)'
;VSKQIVIIQGHPDPDGGHYGHALAQAYGEGARANGHAVEVLPVAQLQFPLLRSKRDFDSGEPPDAIRQCQASIKAADHLVIIHPLWLGSMPALLKGFLEQVFRPDFAFERAEKPGRPGKKLLQGKSARVIVTMGMPGFAYRWFYGAHAVKSLERNILAFTGFKPIHRTLIGMVEAEDDKGRQKRLAEVRALGRDAA
;
A
#
# COMPACT_ATOMS: atom_id res chain seq x y z
N VAL A 1 -2.59 1.37 22.56
CA VAL A 1 -1.23 0.85 22.35
C VAL A 1 -0.61 1.54 21.15
N SER A 2 0.62 2.08 21.30
CA SER A 2 1.37 2.66 20.20
C SER A 2 1.68 1.58 19.14
N LYS A 3 1.58 1.94 17.85
CA LYS A 3 1.88 1.08 16.71
C LYS A 3 3.03 1.66 15.88
N GLN A 4 3.79 0.78 15.23
CA GLN A 4 4.67 1.12 14.12
C GLN A 4 3.86 1.08 12.82
N ILE A 5 3.77 2.20 12.13
CA ILE A 5 3.00 2.35 10.89
C ILE A 5 3.93 2.64 9.73
N VAL A 6 3.82 1.88 8.66
CA VAL A 6 4.50 2.16 7.40
C VAL A 6 3.48 2.59 6.36
N ILE A 7 3.72 3.74 5.73
CA ILE A 7 2.88 4.28 4.65
C ILE A 7 3.65 4.14 3.33
N ILE A 8 3.21 3.26 2.45
CA ILE A 8 3.69 3.17 1.07
C ILE A 8 2.96 4.24 0.27
N GLN A 9 3.67 5.31 -0.08
CA GLN A 9 3.17 6.35 -0.96
C GLN A 9 3.46 5.92 -2.41
N GLY A 10 2.43 5.44 -3.10
CA GLY A 10 2.53 4.76 -4.39
C GLY A 10 2.23 5.64 -5.61
N HIS A 11 2.22 6.98 -5.48
CA HIS A 11 2.19 7.87 -6.65
C HIS A 11 3.54 7.82 -7.38
N PRO A 12 3.58 7.68 -8.71
CA PRO A 12 4.84 7.51 -9.43
C PRO A 12 5.62 8.80 -9.68
N ASP A 13 5.01 9.97 -9.46
CA ASP A 13 5.65 11.27 -9.63
C ASP A 13 6.47 11.63 -8.38
N PRO A 14 7.80 11.84 -8.51
CA PRO A 14 8.67 12.20 -7.38
C PRO A 14 8.50 13.63 -6.90
N ASP A 15 7.95 14.53 -7.72
CA ASP A 15 7.91 15.98 -7.42
C ASP A 15 6.89 16.33 -6.33
N GLY A 16 6.03 15.41 -5.94
CA GLY A 16 5.02 15.65 -4.92
C GLY A 16 3.83 16.48 -5.43
N GLY A 17 3.13 17.17 -4.52
CA GLY A 17 2.01 18.05 -4.90
C GLY A 17 0.71 17.36 -5.30
N HIS A 18 0.69 16.05 -5.42
CA HIS A 18 -0.52 15.31 -5.76
C HIS A 18 -1.38 14.99 -4.53
N TYR A 19 -2.67 14.81 -4.76
CA TYR A 19 -3.64 14.52 -3.69
C TYR A 19 -3.26 13.29 -2.85
N GLY A 20 -2.68 12.26 -3.47
CA GLY A 20 -2.17 11.07 -2.75
C GLY A 20 -1.08 11.40 -1.74
N HIS A 21 -0.23 12.42 -1.99
CA HIS A 21 0.78 12.88 -1.04
C HIS A 21 0.14 13.57 0.16
N ALA A 22 -0.85 14.46 -0.08
CA ALA A 22 -1.60 15.12 0.98
C ALA A 22 -2.36 14.11 1.87
N LEU A 23 -2.93 13.06 1.28
CA LEU A 23 -3.58 11.98 2.02
C LEU A 23 -2.58 11.19 2.89
N ALA A 24 -1.38 10.90 2.36
CA ALA A 24 -0.32 10.22 3.12
C ALA A 24 0.15 11.08 4.30
N GLN A 25 0.32 12.38 4.06
CA GLN A 25 0.66 13.35 5.11
C GLN A 25 -0.44 13.40 6.18
N ALA A 26 -1.71 13.58 5.78
CA ALA A 26 -2.85 13.65 6.70
C ALA A 26 -2.97 12.39 7.56
N TYR A 27 -2.82 11.19 6.96
CA TYR A 27 -2.81 9.93 7.71
C TYR A 27 -1.67 9.90 8.73
N GLY A 28 -0.46 10.25 8.29
CA GLY A 28 0.73 10.28 9.16
C GLY A 28 0.63 11.28 10.31
N GLU A 29 0.08 12.47 10.06
CA GLU A 29 -0.19 13.49 11.09
C GLU A 29 -1.17 12.96 12.15
N GLY A 30 -2.27 12.35 11.71
CA GLY A 30 -3.24 11.76 12.61
C GLY A 30 -2.65 10.65 13.47
N ALA A 31 -1.85 9.78 12.86
CA ALA A 31 -1.18 8.68 13.56
C ALA A 31 -0.18 9.20 14.61
N ARG A 32 0.70 10.15 14.22
CA ARG A 32 1.69 10.73 15.15
C ARG A 32 1.02 11.47 16.31
N ALA A 33 -0.08 12.20 16.03
CA ALA A 33 -0.84 12.90 17.07
C ALA A 33 -1.44 11.95 18.12
N ASN A 34 -1.61 10.67 17.81
CA ASN A 34 -2.08 9.63 18.71
C ASN A 34 -0.94 8.73 19.26
N GLY A 35 0.31 9.17 19.11
CA GLY A 35 1.48 8.47 19.68
C GLY A 35 1.96 7.26 18.89
N HIS A 36 1.55 7.10 17.60
CA HIS A 36 2.10 6.08 16.73
C HIS A 36 3.39 6.54 16.06
N ALA A 37 4.33 5.63 15.85
CA ALA A 37 5.50 5.89 15.03
C ALA A 37 5.13 5.70 13.54
N VAL A 38 5.54 6.62 12.68
CA VAL A 38 5.17 6.62 11.26
C VAL A 38 6.39 6.80 10.39
N GLU A 39 6.61 5.86 9.49
CA GLU A 39 7.55 5.92 8.40
C GLU A 39 6.81 5.99 7.05
N VAL A 40 7.30 6.81 6.13
CA VAL A 40 6.75 6.93 4.77
C VAL A 40 7.78 6.41 3.77
N LEU A 41 7.36 5.48 2.92
CA LEU A 41 8.15 4.94 1.81
C LEU A 41 7.65 5.57 0.50
N PRO A 42 8.32 6.63 0.00
CA PRO A 42 7.93 7.29 -1.25
C PRO A 42 8.45 6.49 -2.45
N VAL A 43 7.61 5.64 -3.03
CA VAL A 43 8.01 4.70 -4.09
C VAL A 43 8.65 5.38 -5.29
N ALA A 44 8.20 6.58 -5.64
CA ALA A 44 8.74 7.35 -6.76
C ALA A 44 10.20 7.81 -6.56
N GLN A 45 10.68 7.88 -5.32
CA GLN A 45 12.05 8.30 -4.99
C GLN A 45 13.02 7.12 -4.80
N LEU A 46 12.49 5.90 -4.82
CA LEU A 46 13.31 4.69 -4.65
C LEU A 46 13.92 4.23 -5.97
N GLN A 47 15.20 3.87 -5.93
CA GLN A 47 15.89 3.30 -7.08
C GLN A 47 15.91 1.77 -6.97
N PHE A 48 15.20 1.11 -7.89
CA PHE A 48 15.17 -0.34 -7.98
C PHE A 48 14.89 -0.80 -9.42
N PRO A 49 15.47 -1.91 -9.88
CA PRO A 49 15.15 -2.48 -11.19
C PRO A 49 13.78 -3.19 -11.15
N LEU A 50 13.09 -3.25 -12.29
CA LEU A 50 11.96 -4.15 -12.44
C LEU A 50 12.46 -5.59 -12.55
N LEU A 51 11.73 -6.54 -11.95
CA LEU A 51 11.99 -7.96 -12.12
C LEU A 51 11.71 -8.40 -13.55
N ARG A 52 12.62 -9.13 -14.15
CA ARG A 52 12.52 -9.58 -15.55
C ARG A 52 12.44 -11.09 -15.70
N SER A 53 12.73 -11.85 -14.65
CA SER A 53 12.66 -13.29 -14.70
C SER A 53 12.09 -13.89 -13.42
N LYS A 54 11.55 -15.12 -13.56
CA LYS A 54 11.10 -15.89 -12.39
C LYS A 54 12.28 -16.19 -11.45
N ARG A 55 13.48 -16.42 -11.99
CA ARG A 55 14.68 -16.63 -11.19
C ARG A 55 15.01 -15.43 -10.33
N ASP A 56 14.91 -14.21 -10.88
CA ASP A 56 15.18 -12.99 -10.12
C ASP A 56 14.16 -12.79 -9.00
N PHE A 57 12.89 -13.14 -9.24
CA PHE A 57 11.85 -13.12 -8.21
C PHE A 57 12.08 -14.18 -7.12
N ASP A 58 12.39 -15.42 -7.53
CA ASP A 58 12.49 -16.56 -6.63
C ASP A 58 13.79 -16.55 -5.79
N SER A 59 14.92 -16.15 -6.36
CA SER A 59 16.25 -16.33 -5.74
C SER A 59 17.21 -15.16 -5.95
N GLY A 60 16.80 -14.11 -6.64
CA GLY A 60 17.62 -12.91 -6.77
C GLY A 60 17.68 -12.13 -5.46
N GLU A 61 18.81 -11.47 -5.20
CA GLU A 61 18.93 -10.60 -4.03
C GLU A 61 18.18 -9.27 -4.25
N PRO A 62 17.38 -8.82 -3.28
CA PRO A 62 16.77 -7.49 -3.35
C PRO A 62 17.85 -6.40 -3.26
N PRO A 63 17.72 -5.30 -4.03
CA PRO A 63 18.57 -4.12 -3.85
C PRO A 63 18.50 -3.56 -2.42
N ASP A 64 19.53 -2.82 -2.01
CA ASP A 64 19.61 -2.24 -0.66
C ASP A 64 18.38 -1.41 -0.28
N ALA A 65 17.91 -0.55 -1.18
CA ALA A 65 16.71 0.23 -0.96
C ALA A 65 15.46 -0.64 -0.69
N ILE A 66 15.35 -1.78 -1.37
CA ILE A 66 14.26 -2.73 -1.16
C ILE A 66 14.45 -3.49 0.16
N ARG A 67 15.69 -3.88 0.53
CA ARG A 67 15.96 -4.51 1.84
C ARG A 67 15.59 -3.60 3.02
N GLN A 68 15.87 -2.30 2.90
CA GLN A 68 15.45 -1.30 3.89
C GLN A 68 13.92 -1.24 4.00
N CYS A 69 13.21 -1.17 2.88
CA CYS A 69 11.75 -1.19 2.87
C CYS A 69 11.19 -2.50 3.47
N GLN A 70 11.82 -3.64 3.19
CA GLN A 70 11.45 -4.91 3.79
C GLN A 70 11.64 -4.89 5.31
N ALA A 71 12.74 -4.34 5.81
CA ALA A 71 12.99 -4.21 7.25
C ALA A 71 11.92 -3.34 7.92
N SER A 72 11.57 -2.19 7.34
CA SER A 72 10.51 -1.31 7.83
C SER A 72 9.14 -2.02 7.85
N ILE A 73 8.77 -2.72 6.78
CA ILE A 73 7.50 -3.46 6.69
C ILE A 73 7.48 -4.62 7.68
N LYS A 74 8.61 -5.28 7.91
CA LYS A 74 8.71 -6.37 8.90
C LYS A 74 8.53 -5.86 10.32
N ALA A 75 9.02 -4.68 10.64
CA ALA A 75 8.87 -4.05 11.95
C ALA A 75 7.47 -3.45 12.17
N ALA A 76 6.74 -3.12 11.11
CA ALA A 76 5.43 -2.46 11.21
C ALA A 76 4.35 -3.36 11.80
N ASP A 77 3.43 -2.76 12.56
CA ASP A 77 2.17 -3.37 13.02
C ASP A 77 1.04 -3.12 12.03
N HIS A 78 1.13 -2.01 11.28
CA HIS A 78 0.13 -1.57 10.33
C HIS A 78 0.75 -1.02 9.06
N LEU A 79 0.26 -1.48 7.91
CA LEU A 79 0.70 -1.05 6.58
C LEU A 79 -0.39 -0.24 5.90
N VAL A 80 -0.05 0.94 5.40
CA VAL A 80 -0.95 1.77 4.59
C VAL A 80 -0.39 1.86 3.17
N ILE A 81 -1.22 1.59 2.16
CA ILE A 81 -0.84 1.76 0.75
C ILE A 81 -1.76 2.80 0.14
N ILE A 82 -1.19 3.89 -0.35
CA ILE A 82 -1.93 4.99 -0.98
C ILE A 82 -1.48 5.13 -2.42
N HIS A 83 -2.42 5.05 -3.37
CA HIS A 83 -2.10 5.16 -4.79
C HIS A 83 -3.28 5.68 -5.63
N PRO A 84 -3.01 6.32 -6.79
CA PRO A 84 -4.06 6.62 -7.76
C PRO A 84 -4.48 5.36 -8.53
N LEU A 85 -5.72 5.36 -9.03
CA LEU A 85 -6.21 4.34 -9.95
C LEU A 85 -5.88 4.76 -11.38
N TRP A 86 -4.95 4.07 -12.03
CA TRP A 86 -4.58 4.27 -13.43
C TRP A 86 -4.94 3.05 -14.27
N LEU A 87 -5.67 3.25 -15.34
CA LEU A 87 -6.14 2.17 -16.23
C LEU A 87 -6.75 0.99 -15.45
N GLY A 88 -7.56 1.32 -14.42
CA GLY A 88 -8.25 0.33 -13.60
C GLY A 88 -7.39 -0.39 -12.56
N SER A 89 -6.09 -0.05 -12.43
CA SER A 89 -5.14 -0.68 -11.52
C SER A 89 -4.26 0.33 -10.78
N MET A 90 -3.31 -0.15 -10.00
CA MET A 90 -2.24 0.66 -9.44
C MET A 90 -1.23 1.06 -10.52
N PRO A 91 -0.48 2.16 -10.33
CA PRO A 91 0.62 2.53 -11.22
C PRO A 91 1.65 1.40 -11.36
N ALA A 92 2.24 1.25 -12.56
CA ALA A 92 3.22 0.20 -12.85
C ALA A 92 4.44 0.23 -11.91
N LEU A 93 4.89 1.43 -11.53
CA LEU A 93 6.00 1.59 -10.59
C LEU A 93 5.66 0.99 -9.21
N LEU A 94 4.46 1.23 -8.70
CA LEU A 94 4.00 0.64 -7.44
C LEU A 94 3.92 -0.90 -7.56
N LYS A 95 3.41 -1.42 -8.68
CA LYS A 95 3.35 -2.87 -8.88
C LYS A 95 4.76 -3.48 -8.90
N GLY A 96 5.70 -2.87 -9.61
CA GLY A 96 7.11 -3.31 -9.63
C GLY A 96 7.75 -3.25 -8.24
N PHE A 97 7.47 -2.21 -7.46
CA PHE A 97 7.91 -2.11 -6.07
C PHE A 97 7.36 -3.26 -5.21
N LEU A 98 6.05 -3.54 -5.30
CA LEU A 98 5.43 -4.64 -4.55
C LEU A 98 6.02 -6.01 -4.94
N GLU A 99 6.35 -6.22 -6.21
CA GLU A 99 7.04 -7.44 -6.67
C GLU A 99 8.44 -7.57 -6.07
N GLN A 100 9.16 -6.46 -5.97
CA GLN A 100 10.49 -6.44 -5.35
C GLN A 100 10.42 -6.70 -3.84
N VAL A 101 9.43 -6.14 -3.15
CA VAL A 101 9.31 -6.23 -1.69
C VAL A 101 8.73 -7.58 -1.26
N PHE A 102 7.62 -8.02 -1.83
CA PHE A 102 6.88 -9.21 -1.38
C PHE A 102 7.40 -10.51 -2.02
N ARG A 103 8.72 -10.70 -1.96
CA ARG A 103 9.38 -11.91 -2.45
C ARG A 103 9.21 -13.12 -1.52
N PRO A 104 9.47 -14.34 -2.02
CA PRO A 104 9.68 -15.51 -1.17
C PRO A 104 10.74 -15.23 -0.09
N ASP A 105 10.67 -15.95 1.01
CA ASP A 105 11.56 -15.89 2.17
C ASP A 105 11.48 -14.59 3.01
N PHE A 106 10.84 -13.55 2.45
CA PHE A 106 10.44 -12.34 3.19
C PHE A 106 8.94 -12.30 3.50
N ALA A 107 8.11 -12.46 2.50
CA ALA A 107 6.65 -12.30 2.64
C ALA A 107 5.91 -13.63 2.83
N PHE A 108 6.46 -14.70 2.28
CA PHE A 108 5.93 -16.05 2.38
C PHE A 108 7.02 -17.10 2.16
N GLU A 109 6.88 -18.26 2.76
CA GLU A 109 7.72 -19.42 2.45
C GLU A 109 7.20 -20.09 1.17
N ARG A 110 8.12 -20.71 0.42
CA ARG A 110 7.71 -21.53 -0.73
C ARG A 110 6.97 -22.78 -0.25
N ALA A 111 6.03 -23.22 -1.04
CA ALA A 111 5.36 -24.47 -0.76
C ALA A 111 6.35 -25.65 -0.88
N GLU A 112 6.43 -26.46 0.16
CA GLU A 112 7.24 -27.69 0.15
C GLU A 112 6.70 -28.73 -0.84
N LYS A 113 5.40 -28.69 -1.13
CA LYS A 113 4.72 -29.60 -2.04
C LYS A 113 3.81 -28.84 -3.00
N PRO A 114 3.75 -29.24 -4.28
CA PRO A 114 2.81 -28.66 -5.24
C PRO A 114 1.37 -28.69 -4.71
N GLY A 115 0.66 -27.56 -4.90
CA GLY A 115 -0.75 -27.42 -4.49
C GLY A 115 -0.99 -27.09 -3.01
N ARG A 116 0.03 -26.96 -2.18
CA ARG A 116 -0.12 -26.46 -0.81
C ARG A 116 0.38 -25.02 -0.72
N PRO A 117 -0.33 -24.12 -0.02
CA PRO A 117 0.17 -22.78 0.22
C PRO A 117 1.39 -22.83 1.16
N GLY A 118 2.40 -22.01 0.88
CA GLY A 118 3.51 -21.80 1.80
C GLY A 118 3.07 -21.01 3.04
N LYS A 119 3.92 -20.96 4.06
CA LYS A 119 3.65 -20.21 5.28
C LYS A 119 3.71 -18.71 5.00
N LYS A 120 2.76 -17.98 5.58
CA LYS A 120 2.70 -16.52 5.52
C LYS A 120 3.65 -15.94 6.57
N LEU A 121 4.53 -15.03 6.17
CA LEU A 121 5.58 -14.50 7.06
C LEU A 121 5.25 -13.12 7.64
N LEU A 122 4.19 -12.44 7.17
CA LEU A 122 3.76 -11.12 7.64
C LEU A 122 2.45 -11.16 8.44
N GLN A 123 2.27 -12.23 9.22
CA GLN A 123 1.11 -12.38 10.09
C GLN A 123 1.16 -11.41 11.29
N GLY A 124 0.00 -11.17 11.91
CA GLY A 124 -0.12 -10.26 13.07
C GLY A 124 -0.16 -8.79 12.70
N LYS A 125 -0.16 -8.46 11.42
CA LYS A 125 -0.16 -7.09 10.90
C LYS A 125 -1.49 -6.77 10.21
N SER A 126 -1.99 -5.56 10.43
CA SER A 126 -3.16 -5.03 9.70
C SER A 126 -2.72 -4.20 8.48
N ALA A 127 -3.65 -3.95 7.56
CA ALA A 127 -3.38 -3.08 6.43
C ALA A 127 -4.57 -2.22 6.04
N ARG A 128 -4.28 -1.06 5.42
CA ARG A 128 -5.27 -0.20 4.76
C ARG A 128 -4.80 0.15 3.36
N VAL A 129 -5.74 0.08 2.40
CA VAL A 129 -5.52 0.52 1.02
C VAL A 129 -6.38 1.75 0.76
N ILE A 130 -5.77 2.87 0.39
CA ILE A 130 -6.45 4.12 0.02
C ILE A 130 -6.22 4.35 -1.47
N VAL A 131 -7.31 4.42 -2.24
CA VAL A 131 -7.25 4.56 -3.70
C VAL A 131 -7.98 5.81 -4.12
N THR A 132 -7.30 6.68 -4.85
CA THR A 132 -7.88 7.88 -5.47
C THR A 132 -8.23 7.63 -6.94
N MET A 133 -9.33 8.18 -7.42
CA MET A 133 -9.78 8.00 -8.79
C MET A 133 -10.65 9.15 -9.29
N GLY A 134 -10.61 9.44 -10.58
CA GLY A 134 -11.48 10.45 -11.22
C GLY A 134 -12.93 10.01 -11.33
N MET A 135 -13.22 8.70 -11.43
CA MET A 135 -14.59 8.19 -11.49
C MET A 135 -15.25 8.11 -10.10
N PRO A 136 -16.59 8.07 -10.02
CA PRO A 136 -17.28 7.81 -8.76
C PRO A 136 -16.88 6.47 -8.15
N GLY A 137 -16.56 6.45 -6.85
CA GLY A 137 -16.11 5.22 -6.15
C GLY A 137 -17.14 4.08 -6.18
N PHE A 138 -18.46 4.40 -6.21
CA PHE A 138 -19.51 3.40 -6.36
C PHE A 138 -19.50 2.75 -7.75
N ALA A 139 -19.25 3.53 -8.82
CA ALA A 139 -19.13 3.00 -10.19
C ALA A 139 -17.94 2.03 -10.29
N TYR A 140 -16.79 2.41 -9.74
CA TYR A 140 -15.64 1.51 -9.65
C TYR A 140 -15.96 0.22 -8.89
N ARG A 141 -16.67 0.32 -7.76
CA ARG A 141 -17.01 -0.83 -6.92
C ARG A 141 -18.01 -1.78 -7.57
N TRP A 142 -19.07 -1.22 -8.18
CA TRP A 142 -20.23 -2.01 -8.62
C TRP A 142 -20.16 -2.37 -10.10
N PHE A 143 -19.79 -1.43 -10.97
CA PHE A 143 -19.70 -1.66 -12.40
C PHE A 143 -18.37 -2.32 -12.82
N TYR A 144 -17.25 -1.81 -12.32
CA TYR A 144 -15.92 -2.37 -12.60
C TYR A 144 -15.49 -3.45 -11.60
N GLY A 145 -16.31 -3.85 -10.64
CA GLY A 145 -16.05 -4.91 -9.68
C GLY A 145 -14.88 -4.70 -8.74
N ALA A 146 -14.21 -3.54 -8.76
CA ALA A 146 -13.00 -3.21 -7.99
C ALA A 146 -11.91 -4.30 -8.06
N HIS A 147 -11.72 -4.92 -9.22
CA HIS A 147 -10.86 -6.10 -9.37
C HIS A 147 -9.41 -5.86 -8.95
N ALA A 148 -8.84 -4.71 -9.31
CA ALA A 148 -7.45 -4.41 -8.95
C ALA A 148 -7.24 -4.24 -7.44
N VAL A 149 -8.16 -3.56 -6.76
CA VAL A 149 -8.08 -3.42 -5.30
C VAL A 149 -8.28 -4.77 -4.63
N LYS A 150 -9.24 -5.57 -5.08
CA LYS A 150 -9.43 -6.95 -4.59
C LYS A 150 -8.20 -7.82 -4.83
N SER A 151 -7.52 -7.66 -5.97
CA SER A 151 -6.27 -8.37 -6.25
C SER A 151 -5.17 -7.98 -5.27
N LEU A 152 -4.97 -6.68 -5.02
CA LEU A 152 -4.01 -6.20 -4.02
C LEU A 152 -4.32 -6.76 -2.63
N GLU A 153 -5.58 -6.69 -2.20
CA GLU A 153 -6.00 -7.16 -0.87
C GLU A 153 -5.86 -8.68 -0.70
N ARG A 154 -6.32 -9.46 -1.69
CA ARG A 154 -6.39 -10.92 -1.58
C ARG A 154 -5.08 -11.60 -1.98
N ASN A 155 -4.52 -11.20 -3.14
CA ASN A 155 -3.43 -11.93 -3.77
C ASN A 155 -2.06 -11.44 -3.31
N ILE A 156 -1.96 -10.24 -2.71
CA ILE A 156 -0.72 -9.72 -2.15
C ILE A 156 -0.83 -9.67 -0.63
N LEU A 157 -1.68 -8.81 -0.06
CA LEU A 157 -1.70 -8.56 1.38
C LEU A 157 -2.20 -9.77 2.19
N ALA A 158 -3.38 -10.31 1.90
CA ALA A 158 -3.91 -11.47 2.63
C ALA A 158 -3.10 -12.75 2.35
N PHE A 159 -2.55 -12.86 1.13
CA PHE A 159 -1.67 -13.98 0.78
C PHE A 159 -0.39 -13.98 1.64
N THR A 160 0.17 -12.82 1.95
CA THR A 160 1.39 -12.69 2.76
C THR A 160 1.14 -12.63 4.26
N GLY A 161 -0.12 -12.48 4.69
CA GLY A 161 -0.49 -12.62 6.11
C GLY A 161 -1.17 -11.42 6.76
N PHE A 162 -1.30 -10.29 6.07
CA PHE A 162 -1.99 -9.13 6.63
C PHE A 162 -3.47 -9.43 6.90
N LYS A 163 -3.93 -9.10 8.11
CA LYS A 163 -5.33 -9.19 8.55
C LYS A 163 -5.52 -8.41 9.86
N PRO A 164 -6.55 -7.53 10.00
CA PRO A 164 -7.55 -7.18 8.97
C PRO A 164 -6.97 -6.30 7.84
N ILE A 165 -7.70 -6.25 6.70
CA ILE A 165 -7.39 -5.36 5.58
C ILE A 165 -8.60 -4.46 5.35
N HIS A 166 -8.39 -3.15 5.43
CA HIS A 166 -9.42 -2.14 5.20
C HIS A 166 -9.16 -1.40 3.89
N ARG A 167 -10.23 -0.86 3.30
CA ARG A 167 -10.11 -0.04 2.09
C ARG A 167 -10.84 1.29 2.24
N THR A 168 -10.30 2.31 1.57
CA THR A 168 -10.92 3.62 1.39
C THR A 168 -10.84 3.97 -0.09
N LEU A 169 -11.98 4.16 -0.74
CA LEU A 169 -12.04 4.55 -2.15
C LEU A 169 -12.48 6.02 -2.21
N ILE A 170 -11.63 6.87 -2.76
CA ILE A 170 -11.88 8.31 -2.93
C ILE A 170 -12.07 8.57 -4.42
N GLY A 171 -13.33 8.70 -4.82
CA GLY A 171 -13.71 8.99 -6.19
C GLY A 171 -13.89 10.49 -6.44
N MET A 172 -14.03 10.86 -7.73
CA MET A 172 -14.31 12.23 -8.19
C MET A 172 -13.25 13.27 -7.78
N VAL A 173 -11.99 12.83 -7.62
CA VAL A 173 -10.92 13.68 -7.06
C VAL A 173 -10.64 14.96 -7.87
N GLU A 174 -10.93 14.96 -9.17
CA GLU A 174 -10.75 16.11 -10.05
C GLU A 174 -11.92 17.11 -9.95
N ALA A 175 -13.12 16.62 -9.59
CA ALA A 175 -14.32 17.42 -9.47
C ALA A 175 -14.57 17.90 -8.02
N GLU A 176 -13.79 17.44 -7.05
CA GLU A 176 -13.95 17.80 -5.63
C GLU A 176 -13.41 19.21 -5.39
N ASP A 177 -14.22 20.06 -4.78
CA ASP A 177 -13.83 21.41 -4.37
C ASP A 177 -12.88 21.39 -3.15
N ASP A 178 -12.31 22.54 -2.81
CA ASP A 178 -11.40 22.65 -1.68
C ASP A 178 -12.00 22.25 -0.34
N LYS A 179 -13.31 22.55 -0.13
CA LYS A 179 -14.03 22.16 1.09
C LYS A 179 -14.18 20.64 1.18
N GLY A 180 -14.51 19.98 0.08
CA GLY A 180 -14.57 18.54 -0.02
C GLY A 180 -13.22 17.89 0.24
N ARG A 181 -12.15 18.41 -0.38
CA ARG A 181 -10.77 17.94 -0.16
C ARG A 181 -10.34 18.06 1.30
N GLN A 182 -10.61 19.22 1.95
CA GLN A 182 -10.31 19.41 3.38
C GLN A 182 -11.07 18.41 4.26
N LYS A 183 -12.34 18.16 3.97
CA LYS A 183 -13.13 17.15 4.67
C LYS A 183 -12.50 15.75 4.53
N ARG A 184 -12.08 15.36 3.32
CA ARG A 184 -11.42 14.07 3.08
C ARG A 184 -10.09 13.94 3.83
N LEU A 185 -9.28 15.01 3.82
CA LEU A 185 -8.04 15.03 4.58
C LEU A 185 -8.31 14.86 6.10
N ALA A 186 -9.36 15.49 6.62
CA ALA A 186 -9.77 15.34 8.01
C ALA A 186 -10.23 13.89 8.32
N GLU A 187 -11.01 13.28 7.41
CA GLU A 187 -11.43 11.86 7.52
C GLU A 187 -10.20 10.94 7.52
N VAL A 188 -9.25 11.13 6.61
CA VAL A 188 -8.03 10.32 6.53
C VAL A 188 -7.12 10.54 7.74
N ARG A 189 -7.05 11.77 8.25
CA ARG A 189 -6.35 12.05 9.52
C ARG A 189 -6.98 11.30 10.70
N ALA A 190 -8.30 11.19 10.74
CA ALA A 190 -9.00 10.39 11.76
C ALA A 190 -8.65 8.89 11.63
N LEU A 191 -8.61 8.34 10.41
CA LEU A 191 -8.16 6.95 10.17
C LEU A 191 -6.74 6.73 10.66
N GLY A 192 -5.85 7.71 10.50
CA GLY A 192 -4.48 7.66 11.02
C GLY A 192 -4.44 7.58 12.55
N ARG A 193 -5.26 8.38 13.25
CA ARG A 193 -5.35 8.31 14.73
C ARG A 193 -5.73 6.92 15.24
N ASP A 194 -6.66 6.29 14.55
CA ASP A 194 -7.18 4.97 14.95
C ASP A 194 -6.24 3.83 14.49
N ALA A 195 -5.24 4.13 13.66
CA ALA A 195 -4.36 3.17 12.99
C ALA A 195 -5.18 2.02 12.37
N ALA A 196 -6.23 2.41 11.59
CA ALA A 196 -7.29 1.54 11.10
C ALA A 196 -7.40 1.59 9.55
#